data_8df3cddbf320def1aefe9e8e89ece6f2
#
_entry.id   8df3cddbf320def1aefe9e8e89ece6f2
#
_cell.length_a   1.000
_cell.length_b   1.000
_cell.length_c   1.000
_cell.angle_alpha   90.00
_cell.angle_beta   90.00
_cell.angle_gamma   90.00
#
_symmetry.space_group_name_H-M   'P 1'
#
loop_
_entity.id
_entity.type
_entity.pdbx_description
1 polymer ?
#
loop_
_entity_poly.entity_id
_entity_poly.type
_entity_poly.pdbx_seq_one_letter_code
_entity_poly.pdbx_strand_id
1 'polypeptide(L)' 'MENEDRPRPKGDAASHLAGEDLAPYSQAELDERIEQLEAEIARVTAHRTKAAAHRTAADALFKKPNT' A
#
# COMPACT_ATOMS: atom_id res chain seq x y z
N MET A 1 -27.97 -3.67 -0.28
CA MET A 1 -27.00 -3.12 -0.11
C MET A 1 -26.38 -2.81 1.12
N GLU A 2 -26.57 -3.58 2.03
CA GLU A 2 -26.05 -3.41 3.30
C GLU A 2 -24.59 -3.49 3.32
N ASN A 3 -24.00 -4.14 2.40
CA ASN A 3 -22.57 -4.30 2.46
C ASN A 3 -21.82 -3.06 2.20
N GLU A 4 -22.45 -2.07 1.66
CA GLU A 4 -21.73 -0.89 1.33
C GLU A 4 -21.32 -0.11 2.51
N ASP A 5 -21.98 -0.32 3.63
CA ASP A 5 -21.61 0.41 4.82
C ASP A 5 -20.53 -0.23 5.63
N ARG A 6 -20.09 -1.40 5.26
CA ARG A 6 -19.09 -2.09 6.03
C ARG A 6 -17.71 -1.66 5.64
N PRO A 7 -16.85 -1.34 6.59
CA PRO A 7 -15.48 -0.99 6.24
C PRO A 7 -14.76 -2.21 5.69
N ARG A 8 -13.91 -1.99 4.73
CA ARG A 8 -13.15 -3.07 4.16
C ARG A 8 -11.96 -3.40 5.01
N PRO A 9 -11.61 -4.67 5.10
CA PRO A 9 -10.41 -5.04 5.85
C PRO A 9 -9.17 -4.44 5.21
N LYS A 10 -8.17 -4.20 6.00
CA LYS A 10 -6.92 -3.71 5.46
C LYS A 10 -6.35 -4.72 4.51
N GLY A 11 -5.82 -4.25 3.40
CA GLY A 11 -5.21 -5.13 2.43
C GLY A 11 -6.16 -5.82 1.50
N ASP A 12 -7.46 -5.52 1.63
CA ASP A 12 -8.46 -6.18 0.82
C ASP A 12 -8.25 -5.93 -0.67
N ALA A 13 -7.95 -4.69 -1.04
CA ALA A 13 -7.76 -4.35 -2.45
C ALA A 13 -6.54 -5.07 -3.02
N ALA A 14 -5.46 -5.16 -2.24
CA ALA A 14 -4.27 -5.84 -2.71
C ALA A 14 -4.53 -7.33 -2.91
N SER A 15 -5.31 -7.94 -2.01
CA SER A 15 -5.64 -9.34 -2.14
C SER A 15 -6.49 -9.60 -3.37
N HIS A 16 -7.46 -8.74 -3.63
CA HIS A 16 -8.29 -8.88 -4.81
C HIS A 16 -7.46 -8.73 -6.08
N LEU A 17 -6.56 -7.76 -6.10
CA LEU A 17 -5.71 -7.54 -7.25
C LEU A 17 -4.85 -8.77 -7.51
N ALA A 18 -4.25 -9.32 -6.47
CA ALA A 18 -3.36 -10.46 -6.62
C ALA A 18 -4.09 -11.72 -7.06
N GLY A 19 -5.38 -11.78 -6.80
CA GLY A 19 -6.15 -12.96 -7.17
C GLY A 19 -6.88 -12.84 -8.49
N GLU A 20 -6.73 -11.73 -9.19
CA GLU A 20 -7.47 -11.54 -10.42
C GLU A 20 -6.95 -12.44 -11.53
N ASP A 21 -7.87 -12.99 -12.34
CA ASP A 21 -7.49 -13.83 -13.45
C ASP A 21 -6.90 -12.95 -14.55
N LEU A 22 -5.67 -13.20 -14.91
CA LEU A 22 -4.98 -12.38 -15.91
C LEU A 22 -5.14 -12.89 -17.33
N ALA A 23 -5.75 -14.04 -17.49
CA ALA A 23 -5.87 -14.64 -18.82
C ALA A 23 -6.58 -13.73 -19.84
N PRO A 24 -7.62 -12.98 -19.47
CA PRO A 24 -8.29 -12.14 -20.46
C PRO A 24 -7.52 -10.92 -20.92
N TYR A 25 -6.37 -10.63 -20.30
CA TYR A 25 -5.67 -9.38 -20.59
C TYR A 25 -4.75 -9.52 -21.80
N SER A 26 -4.70 -8.50 -22.63
CA SER A 26 -3.76 -8.45 -23.73
C SER A 26 -2.38 -8.11 -23.21
N GLN A 27 -1.39 -8.27 -24.07
CA GLN A 27 -0.02 -7.92 -23.73
C GLN A 27 0.07 -6.45 -23.34
N ALA A 28 -0.56 -5.57 -24.12
CA ALA A 28 -0.52 -4.15 -23.81
C ALA A 28 -1.21 -3.83 -22.50
N GLU A 29 -2.29 -4.54 -22.20
CA GLU A 29 -2.98 -4.34 -20.93
C GLU A 29 -2.15 -4.83 -19.76
N LEU A 30 -1.41 -5.92 -19.96
CA LEU A 30 -0.52 -6.39 -18.91
C LEU A 30 0.63 -5.42 -18.68
N ASP A 31 1.16 -4.82 -19.75
CA ASP A 31 2.20 -3.83 -19.60
C ASP A 31 1.70 -2.61 -18.84
N GLU A 32 0.49 -2.19 -19.14
CA GLU A 32 -0.09 -1.05 -18.45
C GLU A 32 -0.30 -1.38 -16.96
N ARG A 33 -0.72 -2.60 -16.70
CA ARG A 33 -0.92 -3.03 -15.33
C ARG A 33 0.39 -3.05 -14.55
N ILE A 34 1.46 -3.48 -15.22
CA ILE A 34 2.78 -3.47 -14.58
C ILE A 34 3.18 -2.05 -14.21
N GLU A 35 2.93 -1.10 -15.09
CA GLU A 35 3.26 0.29 -14.79
C GLU A 35 2.46 0.79 -13.61
N GLN A 36 1.18 0.43 -13.54
CA GLN A 36 0.36 0.82 -12.41
C GLN A 36 0.87 0.20 -11.12
N LEU A 37 1.30 -1.05 -11.18
CA LEU A 37 1.81 -1.71 -10.00
C LEU A 37 3.13 -1.12 -9.56
N GLU A 38 3.98 -0.73 -10.49
CA GLU A 38 5.23 -0.08 -10.15
C GLU A 38 4.99 1.26 -9.49
N ALA A 39 4.02 2.02 -9.99
CA ALA A 39 3.64 3.28 -9.37
C ALA A 39 3.09 3.04 -7.97
N GLU A 40 2.34 1.98 -7.80
CA GLU A 40 1.79 1.64 -6.49
C GLU A 40 2.89 1.25 -5.52
N ILE A 41 3.86 0.49 -5.98
CA ILE A 41 5.00 0.13 -5.12
C ILE A 41 5.71 1.39 -4.67
N ALA A 42 5.92 2.34 -5.57
CA ALA A 42 6.59 3.59 -5.22
C ALA A 42 5.77 4.37 -4.18
N ARG A 43 4.46 4.40 -4.36
CA ARG A 43 3.58 5.12 -3.44
C ARG A 43 3.61 4.51 -2.05
N VAL A 44 3.53 3.19 -1.98
CA VAL A 44 3.51 2.48 -0.71
C VAL A 44 4.87 2.60 -0.03
N THR A 45 5.93 2.50 -0.81
CA THR A 45 7.28 2.62 -0.29
C THR A 45 7.51 4.01 0.31
N ALA A 46 7.04 5.04 -0.39
CA ALA A 46 7.17 6.41 0.12
C ALA A 46 6.41 6.58 1.42
N HIS A 47 5.22 6.00 1.49
CA HIS A 47 4.44 6.11 2.71
C HIS A 47 5.11 5.36 3.86
N ARG A 48 5.65 4.19 3.56
CA ARG A 48 6.35 3.40 4.59
C ARG A 48 7.54 4.16 5.13
N THR A 49 8.29 4.81 4.25
CA THR A 49 9.46 5.58 4.66
C THR A 49 9.05 6.74 5.54
N LYS A 50 7.98 7.43 5.15
CA LYS A 50 7.51 8.56 5.92
C LYS A 50 7.00 8.12 7.29
N ALA A 51 6.29 7.01 7.34
CA ALA A 51 5.79 6.50 8.60
C ALA A 51 6.93 6.09 9.52
N ALA A 52 7.97 5.49 8.95
CA ALA A 52 9.12 5.11 9.75
C ALA A 52 9.85 6.33 10.30
N ALA A 53 9.94 7.38 9.49
CA ALA A 53 10.58 8.61 9.94
C ALA A 53 9.77 9.26 11.07
N HIS A 54 8.45 9.22 10.95
CA HIS A 54 7.60 9.77 12.01
C HIS A 54 7.75 8.98 13.30
N ARG A 55 7.86 7.68 13.19
CA ARG A 55 8.03 6.85 14.37
C ARG A 55 9.37 7.13 15.04
N THR A 56 10.43 7.26 14.25
CA THR A 56 11.74 7.54 14.79
C THR A 56 11.74 8.90 15.50
N ALA A 57 11.09 9.90 14.90
CA ALA A 57 11.02 11.22 15.50
C ALA A 57 10.23 11.17 16.82
N ALA A 58 9.14 10.41 16.84
CA ALA A 58 8.36 10.27 18.05
C ALA A 58 9.15 9.58 19.15
N ASP A 59 9.88 8.56 18.78
CA ASP A 59 10.72 7.87 19.75
C ASP A 59 11.78 8.77 20.31
N ALA A 60 12.36 9.62 19.48
CA ALA A 60 13.36 10.56 19.94
C ALA A 60 12.78 11.56 20.92
N LEU A 61 11.52 11.96 20.69
CA LEU A 61 10.89 12.89 21.62
C LEU A 61 10.60 12.24 22.96
N PHE A 62 10.21 10.98 22.94
CA PHE A 62 9.93 10.32 24.18
C PHE A 62 11.15 9.84 24.91
N LYS A 63 12.28 9.63 24.22
CA LYS A 63 13.43 9.17 24.85
C LYS A 63 14.12 10.31 25.44
N LYS A 64 14.05 10.53 26.68
CA LYS A 64 14.70 11.63 27.29
C LYS A 64 16.16 11.43 27.32
N PRO A 65 16.94 12.44 27.06
CA PRO A 65 18.37 12.31 27.18
C PRO A 65 18.69 12.06 28.59
N ASN A 66 19.60 11.23 28.76
CA ASN A 66 19.97 10.93 30.02
C ASN A 66 20.91 11.79 30.49
N THR A 67 20.83 12.82 30.79
CA THR A 67 21.88 13.65 31.23
C THR A 67 21.89 13.97 32.52
#